data_5af8fbbc31755b0ad6996ab6b7a08fe6
#
_entry.id   5af8fbbc31755b0ad6996ab6b7a08fe6
#
_cell.length_a   1.000
_cell.length_b   1.000
_cell.length_c   1.000
_cell.angle_alpha   90.00
_cell.angle_beta   90.00
_cell.angle_gamma   90.00
#
_symmetry.space_group_name_H-M   'P 1'
#
loop_
_entity.id
_entity.type
_entity.pdbx_description
1 polymer ?
#
loop_
_entity_poly.entity_id
_entity_poly.type
_entity_poly.pdbx_seq_one_letter_code
_entity_poly.pdbx_strand_id
1 'polypeptide(L)'
;VTPSRERFLAAHYRLQDAWVGSIFAAVRRVMGLRLIVEGAELAAPGPIVVFVRHASFLDTLLPGVILARPHGLRLRYVLKKELRLDPCLDVVGGRLPNYFVDRGGESSVEIAAIGALARDLGRDEGVLIYPEGTRFTPGKRARALERLHIDDPARYPAASALTHTLPPRTGGPLALLAA
;
A
#
# COMPACT_ATOMS: atom_id res chain seq x y z
N VAL A 1 -11.89 31.63 -7.07
CA VAL A 1 -11.91 30.61 -8.14
C VAL A 1 -11.57 29.29 -7.52
N THR A 2 -12.55 28.39 -7.42
CA THR A 2 -12.33 27.02 -6.90
C THR A 2 -11.46 26.27 -7.92
N PRO A 3 -10.30 25.72 -7.51
CA PRO A 3 -9.49 24.95 -8.44
C PRO A 3 -10.28 23.75 -8.93
N SER A 4 -10.11 23.36 -10.20
CA SER A 4 -10.70 22.12 -10.70
C SER A 4 -10.22 20.94 -9.85
N ARG A 5 -11.06 19.90 -9.69
CA ARG A 5 -10.71 18.69 -8.92
C ARG A 5 -9.36 18.11 -9.35
N GLU A 6 -9.05 18.16 -10.63
CA GLU A 6 -7.78 17.69 -11.16
C GLU A 6 -6.58 18.49 -10.65
N ARG A 7 -6.67 19.82 -10.67
CA ARG A 7 -5.61 20.70 -10.11
C ARG A 7 -5.43 20.49 -8.62
N PHE A 8 -6.54 20.27 -7.91
CA PHE A 8 -6.51 19.96 -6.48
C PHE A 8 -5.77 18.63 -6.22
N LEU A 9 -6.11 17.56 -6.92
CA LEU A 9 -5.44 16.27 -6.78
C LEU A 9 -3.97 16.36 -7.17
N ALA A 10 -3.66 16.98 -8.30
CA ALA A 10 -2.27 17.15 -8.74
C ALA A 10 -1.41 17.91 -7.70
N ALA A 11 -1.97 18.92 -7.05
CA ALA A 11 -1.27 19.66 -5.99
C ALA A 11 -1.00 18.76 -4.77
N HIS A 12 -1.96 17.91 -4.38
CA HIS A 12 -1.80 17.04 -3.23
C HIS A 12 -0.85 15.85 -3.51
N TYR A 13 -0.86 15.30 -4.72
CA TYR A 13 0.14 14.31 -5.12
C TYR A 13 1.55 14.90 -5.11
N ARG A 14 1.75 16.13 -5.61
CA ARG A 14 3.06 16.81 -5.52
C ARG A 14 3.50 17.04 -4.07
N LEU A 15 2.56 17.41 -3.19
CA LEU A 15 2.85 17.56 -1.77
C LEU A 15 3.27 16.23 -1.14
N GLN A 16 2.54 15.16 -1.43
CA GLN A 16 2.88 13.81 -0.98
C GLN A 16 4.27 13.39 -1.46
N ASP A 17 4.58 13.59 -2.74
CA ASP A 17 5.89 13.27 -3.32
C ASP A 17 7.03 14.05 -2.67
N ALA A 18 6.84 15.35 -2.45
CA ALA A 18 7.82 16.19 -1.77
C ALA A 18 8.05 15.73 -0.32
N TRP A 19 6.96 15.40 0.39
CA TRP A 19 7.01 14.91 1.77
C TRP A 19 7.71 13.55 1.87
N VAL A 20 7.27 12.56 1.10
CA VAL A 20 7.88 11.22 1.06
C VAL A 20 9.34 11.29 0.62
N GLY A 21 9.64 12.07 -0.41
CA GLY A 21 10.99 12.26 -0.91
C GLY A 21 11.93 12.91 0.11
N SER A 22 11.46 13.90 0.87
CA SER A 22 12.26 14.56 1.91
C SER A 22 12.57 13.63 3.09
N ILE A 23 11.57 12.86 3.55
CA ILE A 23 11.78 11.87 4.60
C ILE A 23 12.78 10.80 4.14
N PHE A 24 12.60 10.28 2.93
CA PHE A 24 13.51 9.27 2.38
C PHE A 24 14.94 9.80 2.23
N ALA A 25 15.12 11.04 1.75
CA ALA A 25 16.41 11.67 1.63
C ALA A 25 17.09 11.85 3.01
N ALA A 26 16.35 12.23 4.04
CA ALA A 26 16.83 12.34 5.40
C ALA A 26 17.29 10.97 5.95
N VAL A 27 16.43 9.94 5.80
CA VAL A 27 16.75 8.56 6.22
C VAL A 27 18.00 8.05 5.49
N ARG A 28 18.06 8.23 4.17
CA ARG A 28 19.22 7.82 3.37
C ARG A 28 20.51 8.49 3.84
N ARG A 29 20.46 9.79 4.15
CA ARG A 29 21.63 10.55 4.62
C ARG A 29 22.08 10.12 6.01
N VAL A 30 21.13 9.96 6.95
CA VAL A 30 21.45 9.65 8.35
C VAL A 30 21.91 8.20 8.51
N MET A 31 21.26 7.26 7.81
CA MET A 31 21.52 5.83 7.94
C MET A 31 22.51 5.29 6.90
N GLY A 32 23.03 6.12 5.99
CA GLY A 32 23.93 5.68 4.92
C GLY A 32 23.26 4.67 3.97
N LEU A 33 21.93 4.72 3.83
CA LEU A 33 21.15 3.74 3.08
C LEU A 33 21.51 3.79 1.59
N ARG A 34 21.86 2.62 1.03
CA ARG A 34 22.00 2.41 -0.41
C ARG A 34 20.80 1.63 -0.90
N LEU A 35 20.13 2.15 -1.93
CA LEU A 35 19.00 1.51 -2.56
C LEU A 35 19.44 0.99 -3.93
N ILE A 36 19.25 -0.32 -4.14
CA ILE A 36 19.40 -0.98 -5.44
C ILE A 36 17.99 -1.35 -5.86
N VAL A 37 17.58 -0.93 -7.05
CA VAL A 37 16.24 -1.17 -7.60
C VAL A 37 16.41 -1.90 -8.91
N GLU A 38 15.70 -3.01 -9.05
CA GLU A 38 15.67 -3.84 -10.25
C GLU A 38 14.22 -4.00 -10.71
N GLY A 39 13.97 -3.92 -12.01
CA GLY A 39 12.66 -4.16 -12.61
C GLY A 39 11.63 -3.03 -12.39
N ALA A 40 12.03 -1.85 -11.90
CA ALA A 40 11.09 -0.74 -11.69
C ALA A 40 10.45 -0.23 -12.98
N GLU A 41 11.12 -0.42 -14.11
CA GLU A 41 10.62 -0.07 -15.44
C GLU A 41 9.34 -0.84 -15.82
N LEU A 42 9.11 -2.00 -15.22
CA LEU A 42 7.90 -2.80 -15.43
C LEU A 42 6.64 -2.17 -14.81
N ALA A 43 6.81 -1.15 -13.96
CA ALA A 43 5.69 -0.46 -13.34
C ALA A 43 4.97 0.54 -14.25
N ALA A 44 5.55 0.88 -15.41
CA ALA A 44 4.98 1.85 -16.33
C ALA A 44 4.90 1.27 -17.76
N PRO A 45 3.85 1.63 -18.52
CA PRO A 45 2.70 2.42 -18.11
C PRO A 45 1.71 1.62 -17.25
N GLY A 46 0.97 2.32 -16.37
CA GLY A 46 -0.17 1.72 -15.69
C GLY A 46 -1.37 1.45 -16.63
N PRO A 47 -2.54 1.10 -16.10
CA PRO A 47 -2.81 0.99 -14.65
C PRO A 47 -2.12 -0.22 -13.99
N ILE A 48 -1.75 -0.06 -12.71
CA ILE A 48 -1.09 -1.14 -11.97
C ILE A 48 -1.72 -1.40 -10.60
N VAL A 49 -1.67 -2.66 -10.16
CA VAL A 49 -1.90 -3.04 -8.76
C VAL A 49 -0.57 -3.44 -8.14
N VAL A 50 -0.19 -2.75 -7.08
CA VAL A 50 1.10 -2.94 -6.40
C VAL A 50 0.91 -3.66 -5.09
N PHE A 51 1.42 -4.87 -5.00
CA PHE A 51 1.49 -5.63 -3.76
C PHE A 51 2.84 -5.44 -3.10
N VAL A 52 2.85 -4.86 -1.92
CA VAL A 52 4.08 -4.55 -1.19
C VAL A 52 4.19 -5.44 0.03
N ARG A 53 5.35 -6.06 0.20
CA ARG A 53 5.71 -6.73 1.44
C ARG A 53 5.86 -5.69 2.55
N HIS A 54 5.44 -6.04 3.78
CA HIS A 54 5.51 -5.10 4.89
C HIS A 54 6.44 -5.60 6.01
N ALA A 55 7.72 -5.22 5.93
CA ALA A 55 8.74 -5.62 6.90
C ALA A 55 9.20 -4.45 7.78
N SER A 56 9.26 -3.24 7.23
CA SER A 56 9.84 -2.08 7.89
C SER A 56 8.99 -0.81 7.71
N PHE A 57 9.40 0.28 8.37
CA PHE A 57 8.85 1.60 8.09
C PHE A 57 9.20 2.09 6.67
N LEU A 58 10.38 1.73 6.17
CA LEU A 58 10.83 2.14 4.84
C LEU A 58 9.91 1.66 3.73
N ASP A 59 9.28 0.50 3.90
CA ASP A 59 8.36 -0.04 2.89
C ASP A 59 7.19 0.92 2.60
N THR A 60 6.87 1.82 3.53
CA THR A 60 5.81 2.81 3.33
C THR A 60 6.26 3.99 2.45
N LEU A 61 7.55 4.23 2.36
CA LEU A 61 8.16 5.31 1.56
C LEU A 61 8.58 4.82 0.17
N LEU A 62 9.06 3.57 0.07
CA LEU A 62 9.63 3.02 -1.15
C LEU A 62 8.72 3.12 -2.38
N PRO A 63 7.41 2.81 -2.33
CA PRO A 63 6.56 2.91 -3.51
C PRO A 63 6.48 4.34 -4.06
N GLY A 64 6.45 5.34 -3.19
CA GLY A 64 6.52 6.75 -3.61
C GLY A 64 7.84 7.10 -4.31
N VAL A 65 8.95 6.57 -3.78
CA VAL A 65 10.30 6.88 -4.27
C VAL A 65 10.68 6.11 -5.53
N ILE A 66 10.33 4.82 -5.59
CA ILE A 66 10.76 3.93 -6.68
C ILE A 66 9.72 3.73 -7.79
N LEU A 67 8.44 4.00 -7.52
CA LEU A 67 7.36 3.82 -8.49
C LEU A 67 6.68 5.14 -8.83
N ALA A 68 6.06 5.81 -7.85
CA ALA A 68 5.24 6.99 -8.12
C ALA A 68 6.06 8.11 -8.76
N ARG A 69 7.12 8.55 -8.12
CA ARG A 69 7.92 9.69 -8.56
C ARG A 69 8.67 9.47 -9.89
N PRO A 70 9.42 8.36 -10.11
CA PRO A 70 10.17 8.17 -11.34
C PRO A 70 9.28 7.94 -12.58
N HIS A 71 8.10 7.33 -12.38
CA HIS A 71 7.20 6.96 -13.47
C HIS A 71 5.97 7.87 -13.58
N GLY A 72 5.87 8.91 -12.75
CA GLY A 72 4.73 9.82 -12.73
C GLY A 72 3.41 9.17 -12.32
N LEU A 73 3.47 8.07 -11.57
CA LEU A 73 2.29 7.30 -11.17
C LEU A 73 1.60 7.93 -9.97
N ARG A 74 0.30 8.06 -10.03
CA ARG A 74 -0.58 8.49 -8.94
C ARG A 74 -1.15 7.26 -8.23
N LEU A 75 -0.56 6.90 -7.10
CA LEU A 75 -0.96 5.72 -6.36
C LEU A 75 -2.11 6.03 -5.40
N ARG A 76 -3.12 5.17 -5.39
CA ARG A 76 -4.19 5.12 -4.40
C ARG A 76 -3.80 4.07 -3.35
N TYR A 77 -3.83 4.44 -2.08
CA TYR A 77 -3.35 3.58 -1.00
C TYR A 77 -4.50 2.96 -0.21
N VAL A 78 -4.33 1.69 0.15
CA VAL A 78 -5.13 1.05 1.19
C VAL A 78 -4.41 1.25 2.52
N LEU A 79 -4.98 2.10 3.36
CA LEU A 79 -4.39 2.55 4.63
C LEU A 79 -5.20 2.01 5.81
N LYS A 80 -4.62 2.01 7.00
CA LYS A 80 -5.36 1.72 8.23
C LYS A 80 -6.09 2.96 8.72
N LYS A 81 -7.31 2.79 9.24
CA LYS A 81 -8.12 3.88 9.79
C LYS A 81 -7.40 4.62 10.94
N GLU A 82 -6.64 3.90 11.75
CA GLU A 82 -5.89 4.46 12.87
C GLU A 82 -4.80 5.45 12.44
N LEU A 83 -4.36 5.39 11.20
CA LEU A 83 -3.40 6.36 10.66
C LEU A 83 -3.97 7.78 10.55
N ARG A 84 -5.29 7.94 10.60
CA ARG A 84 -5.96 9.24 10.68
C ARG A 84 -5.70 10.00 11.99
N LEU A 85 -5.15 9.33 13.00
CA LEU A 85 -4.66 9.98 14.22
C LEU A 85 -3.41 10.84 13.98
N ASP A 86 -2.67 10.57 12.89
CA ASP A 86 -1.58 11.44 12.43
C ASP A 86 -2.16 12.55 11.54
N PRO A 87 -2.06 13.83 11.94
CA PRO A 87 -2.64 14.94 11.17
C PRO A 87 -2.13 15.04 9.74
N CYS A 88 -0.86 14.69 9.49
CA CYS A 88 -0.29 14.72 8.14
C CYS A 88 -0.93 13.64 7.27
N LEU A 89 -1.11 12.44 7.81
CA LEU A 89 -1.75 11.33 7.08
C LEU A 89 -3.26 11.55 6.92
N ASP A 90 -3.94 12.13 7.92
CA ASP A 90 -5.36 12.45 7.79
C ASP A 90 -5.61 13.52 6.72
N VAL A 91 -4.86 14.61 6.76
CA VAL A 91 -5.05 15.74 5.83
C VAL A 91 -4.64 15.36 4.40
N VAL A 92 -3.43 14.84 4.20
CA VAL A 92 -2.94 14.51 2.84
C VAL A 92 -3.60 13.23 2.34
N GLY A 93 -3.65 12.18 3.16
CA GLY A 93 -4.24 10.90 2.80
C GLY A 93 -5.74 10.97 2.56
N GLY A 94 -6.47 11.79 3.33
CA GLY A 94 -7.91 11.99 3.17
C GLY A 94 -8.32 12.86 1.98
N ARG A 95 -7.38 13.64 1.42
CA ARG A 95 -7.62 14.48 0.23
C ARG A 95 -7.30 13.77 -1.09
N LEU A 96 -6.55 12.69 -1.02
CA LEU A 96 -6.27 11.80 -2.16
C LEU A 96 -7.26 10.63 -2.19
N PRO A 97 -7.44 9.95 -3.31
CA PRO A 97 -8.37 8.84 -3.46
C PRO A 97 -7.85 7.56 -2.78
N ASN A 98 -7.51 7.66 -1.51
CA ASN A 98 -7.09 6.56 -0.67
C ASN A 98 -8.28 5.96 0.07
N TYR A 99 -8.15 4.71 0.54
CA TYR A 99 -9.14 4.08 1.39
C TYR A 99 -8.57 3.74 2.77
N PHE A 100 -9.27 4.15 3.83
CA PHE A 100 -8.90 3.89 5.21
C PHE A 100 -9.72 2.73 5.76
N VAL A 101 -9.13 1.54 5.79
CA VAL A 101 -9.76 0.28 6.23
C VAL A 101 -10.06 0.31 7.71
N ASP A 102 -11.30 0.04 8.08
CA ASP A 102 -11.72 -0.25 9.44
C ASP A 102 -11.65 -1.76 9.70
N ARG A 103 -10.71 -2.18 10.54
CA ARG A 103 -10.52 -3.61 10.84
C ARG A 103 -11.59 -4.22 11.74
N GLY A 104 -12.38 -3.38 12.39
CA GLY A 104 -13.55 -3.76 13.16
C GLY A 104 -14.84 -3.66 12.38
N GLY A 105 -14.78 -3.14 11.14
CA GLY A 105 -15.92 -3.01 10.26
C GLY A 105 -16.37 -4.33 9.62
N GLU A 106 -17.48 -4.27 8.91
CA GLU A 106 -18.00 -5.43 8.17
C GLU A 106 -17.07 -5.79 7.01
N SER A 107 -16.57 -7.02 7.01
CA SER A 107 -15.53 -7.48 6.06
C SER A 107 -15.96 -7.36 4.59
N SER A 108 -17.23 -7.60 4.27
CA SER A 108 -17.76 -7.50 2.91
C SER A 108 -17.74 -6.06 2.40
N VAL A 109 -18.11 -5.10 3.25
CA VAL A 109 -18.12 -3.66 2.92
C VAL A 109 -16.70 -3.18 2.70
N GLU A 110 -15.77 -3.56 3.59
CA GLU A 110 -14.36 -3.19 3.48
C GLU A 110 -13.71 -3.75 2.20
N ILE A 111 -13.99 -5.02 1.87
CA ILE A 111 -13.48 -5.66 0.65
C ILE A 111 -14.03 -4.97 -0.61
N ALA A 112 -15.33 -4.68 -0.63
CA ALA A 112 -15.96 -3.97 -1.76
C ALA A 112 -15.37 -2.57 -1.95
N ALA A 113 -15.13 -1.84 -0.86
CA ALA A 113 -14.53 -0.51 -0.90
C ALA A 113 -13.06 -0.55 -1.37
N ILE A 114 -12.29 -1.57 -0.98
CA ILE A 114 -10.94 -1.79 -1.49
C ILE A 114 -10.99 -2.06 -3.00
N GLY A 115 -11.87 -2.95 -3.47
CA GLY A 115 -12.03 -3.23 -4.90
C GLY A 115 -12.39 -1.99 -5.71
N ALA A 116 -13.22 -1.10 -5.15
CA ALA A 116 -13.59 0.14 -5.80
C ALA A 116 -12.40 1.08 -6.11
N LEU A 117 -11.27 0.94 -5.41
CA LEU A 117 -10.06 1.72 -5.70
C LEU A 117 -9.42 1.38 -7.06
N ALA A 118 -9.63 0.17 -7.56
CA ALA A 118 -9.07 -0.24 -8.85
C ALA A 118 -9.94 0.13 -10.04
N ARG A 119 -11.16 0.62 -9.80
CA ARG A 119 -12.05 1.06 -10.88
C ARG A 119 -11.55 2.37 -11.48
N ASP A 120 -11.74 2.51 -12.79
CA ASP A 120 -11.45 3.74 -13.55
C ASP A 120 -10.01 4.26 -13.37
N LEU A 121 -9.05 3.35 -13.23
CA LEU A 121 -7.63 3.71 -13.21
C LEU A 121 -7.14 4.14 -14.59
N GLY A 122 -6.54 5.33 -14.64
CA GLY A 122 -5.83 5.82 -15.83
C GLY A 122 -4.45 5.18 -16.00
N ARG A 123 -3.82 5.43 -17.14
CA ARG A 123 -2.48 4.90 -17.47
C ARG A 123 -1.36 5.38 -16.54
N ASP A 124 -1.59 6.47 -15.83
CA ASP A 124 -0.68 7.05 -14.83
C ASP A 124 -1.16 6.82 -13.41
N GLU A 125 -2.01 5.80 -13.19
CA GLU A 125 -2.57 5.51 -11.88
C GLU A 125 -2.34 4.05 -11.46
N GLY A 126 -2.39 3.82 -10.16
CA GLY A 126 -2.31 2.47 -9.60
C GLY A 126 -2.89 2.41 -8.19
N VAL A 127 -3.08 1.19 -7.70
CA VAL A 127 -3.48 0.93 -6.32
C VAL A 127 -2.40 0.15 -5.61
N LEU A 128 -2.12 0.55 -4.37
CA LEU A 128 -1.13 -0.09 -3.52
C LEU A 128 -1.79 -0.67 -2.28
N ILE A 129 -1.49 -1.93 -2.03
CA ILE A 129 -1.93 -2.63 -0.82
C ILE A 129 -0.79 -3.46 -0.23
N TYR A 130 -0.79 -3.60 1.10
CA TYR A 130 0.06 -4.53 1.85
C TYR A 130 -0.75 -5.79 2.18
N PRO A 131 -0.63 -6.90 1.42
CA PRO A 131 -1.47 -8.09 1.61
C PRO A 131 -1.33 -8.72 2.99
N GLU A 132 -0.16 -8.56 3.63
CA GLU A 132 0.09 -9.01 5.00
C GLU A 132 -0.77 -8.30 6.04
N GLY A 133 -1.26 -7.10 5.72
CA GLY A 133 -2.09 -6.26 6.58
C GLY A 133 -1.39 -5.73 7.83
N THR A 134 -0.18 -6.13 8.13
CA THR A 134 0.66 -5.63 9.24
C THR A 134 2.12 -5.94 8.98
N ARG A 135 3.02 -5.21 9.66
CA ARG A 135 4.47 -5.46 9.56
C ARG A 135 4.83 -6.86 10.05
N PHE A 136 5.70 -7.52 9.29
CA PHE A 136 6.24 -8.82 9.62
C PHE A 136 6.96 -8.82 10.97
N THR A 137 6.72 -9.85 11.76
CA THR A 137 7.58 -10.30 12.86
C THR A 137 7.48 -11.81 12.97
N PRO A 138 8.54 -12.53 13.44
CA PRO A 138 8.48 -13.97 13.61
C PRO A 138 7.29 -14.43 14.48
N GLY A 139 7.03 -13.73 15.58
CA GLY A 139 5.90 -14.07 16.46
C GLY A 139 4.53 -13.85 15.83
N LYS A 140 4.36 -12.83 14.94
CA LYS A 140 3.12 -12.67 14.19
C LYS A 140 2.96 -13.77 13.14
N ARG A 141 4.07 -14.19 12.51
CA ARG A 141 4.04 -15.29 11.55
C ARG A 141 3.60 -16.58 12.21
N ALA A 142 4.21 -16.94 13.34
CA ALA A 142 3.83 -18.16 14.08
C ALA A 142 2.33 -18.17 14.40
N ARG A 143 1.82 -17.09 15.00
CA ARG A 143 0.38 -16.96 15.32
C ARG A 143 -0.52 -16.99 14.08
N ALA A 144 -0.09 -16.41 12.97
CA ALA A 144 -0.87 -16.41 11.73
C ALA A 144 -0.93 -17.82 11.11
N LEU A 145 0.16 -18.57 11.16
CA LEU A 145 0.21 -19.95 10.69
C LEU A 145 -0.62 -20.89 11.57
N GLU A 146 -0.57 -20.72 12.89
CA GLU A 146 -1.39 -21.48 13.83
C GLU A 146 -2.88 -21.33 13.56
N ARG A 147 -3.32 -20.05 13.39
CA ARG A 147 -4.71 -19.77 13.01
C ARG A 147 -5.07 -20.38 11.65
N LEU A 148 -4.21 -20.21 10.67
CA LEU A 148 -4.48 -20.73 9.32
C LEU A 148 -4.56 -22.25 9.30
N HIS A 149 -3.77 -22.93 10.13
CA HIS A 149 -3.83 -24.38 10.26
C HIS A 149 -5.19 -24.87 10.77
N ILE A 150 -5.85 -24.06 11.62
CA ILE A 150 -7.18 -24.34 12.18
C ILE A 150 -8.28 -23.92 11.19
N ASP A 151 -8.22 -22.67 10.72
CA ASP A 151 -9.30 -22.03 9.99
C ASP A 151 -9.34 -22.42 8.51
N ASP A 152 -8.16 -22.69 7.91
CA ASP A 152 -8.03 -23.05 6.48
C ASP A 152 -6.79 -23.95 6.26
N PRO A 153 -6.89 -25.25 6.64
CA PRO A 153 -5.79 -26.19 6.52
C PRO A 153 -5.27 -26.37 5.09
N ALA A 154 -6.10 -26.14 4.09
CA ALA A 154 -5.72 -26.29 2.68
C ALA A 154 -4.67 -25.27 2.25
N ARG A 155 -4.68 -24.07 2.84
CA ARG A 155 -3.72 -23.00 2.56
C ARG A 155 -2.44 -23.09 3.40
N TYR A 156 -2.45 -23.89 4.47
CA TYR A 156 -1.33 -23.96 5.40
C TYR A 156 0.00 -24.35 4.73
N PRO A 157 0.08 -25.39 3.85
CA PRO A 157 1.36 -25.78 3.22
C PRO A 157 2.01 -24.64 2.44
N ALA A 158 1.25 -23.94 1.60
CA ALA A 158 1.74 -22.81 0.83
C ALA A 158 2.16 -21.64 1.72
N ALA A 159 1.38 -21.33 2.76
CA ALA A 159 1.68 -20.27 3.70
C ALA A 159 2.91 -20.59 4.57
N SER A 160 3.09 -21.83 4.98
CA SER A 160 4.24 -22.26 5.79
C SER A 160 5.56 -22.17 5.04
N ALA A 161 5.54 -22.29 3.72
CA ALA A 161 6.72 -22.11 2.86
C ALA A 161 7.19 -20.63 2.80
N LEU A 162 6.33 -19.67 3.15
CA LEU A 162 6.68 -18.25 3.21
C LEU A 162 7.48 -17.95 4.48
N THR A 163 8.80 -17.92 4.40
CA THR A 163 9.69 -17.76 5.57
C THR A 163 9.78 -16.32 6.07
N HIS A 164 9.69 -15.34 5.17
CA HIS A 164 9.96 -13.93 5.44
C HIS A 164 8.76 -13.00 5.27
N THR A 165 7.57 -13.56 5.06
CA THR A 165 6.30 -12.83 4.93
C THR A 165 5.24 -13.43 5.84
N LEU A 166 4.21 -12.66 6.17
CA LEU A 166 3.01 -13.22 6.78
C LEU A 166 2.13 -13.85 5.70
N PRO A 167 1.31 -14.85 6.05
CA PRO A 167 0.26 -15.33 5.15
C PRO A 167 -0.60 -14.16 4.67
N PRO A 168 -0.75 -13.98 3.34
CA PRO A 168 -1.49 -12.85 2.81
C PRO A 168 -3.00 -12.97 3.12
N ARG A 169 -3.62 -11.85 3.43
CA ARG A 169 -5.07 -11.71 3.44
C ARG A 169 -5.53 -11.62 1.99
N THR A 170 -6.42 -12.49 1.58
CA THR A 170 -6.80 -12.61 0.15
C THR A 170 -7.92 -11.67 -0.26
N GLY A 171 -8.83 -11.30 0.64
CA GLY A 171 -10.02 -10.54 0.29
C GLY A 171 -9.75 -9.24 -0.46
N GLY A 172 -8.95 -8.35 0.12
CA GLY A 172 -8.60 -7.07 -0.52
C GLY A 172 -7.82 -7.23 -1.84
N PRO A 173 -6.71 -7.99 -1.87
CA PRO A 173 -5.97 -8.26 -3.10
C PRO A 173 -6.82 -8.84 -4.23
N LEU A 174 -7.67 -9.83 -3.95
CA LEU A 174 -8.54 -10.42 -4.96
C LEU A 174 -9.61 -9.44 -5.45
N ALA A 175 -10.16 -8.60 -4.56
CA ALA A 175 -11.11 -7.57 -4.95
C ALA A 175 -10.47 -6.52 -5.87
N LEU A 176 -9.20 -6.16 -5.68
CA LEU A 176 -8.47 -5.25 -6.58
C LEU A 176 -8.21 -5.87 -7.95
N LEU A 177 -7.93 -7.18 -8.01
CA LEU A 177 -7.67 -7.88 -9.27
C LEU A 177 -8.95 -8.19 -10.06
N ALA A 178 -10.10 -8.21 -9.40
CA ALA A 178 -11.42 -8.48 -10.01
C ALA A 178 -12.15 -7.22 -10.49
N ALA A 179 -11.65 -6.03 -10.18
CA ALA A 179 -12.27 -4.75 -10.50
C ALA A 179 -11.79 -4.17 -11.82
#